data_8e656c1023d91a97c7de58145dad4e41
#
_entry.id   8e656c1023d91a97c7de58145dad4e41
#
_cell.length_a   1.000
_cell.length_b   1.000
_cell.length_c   1.000
_cell.angle_alpha   90.00
_cell.angle_beta   90.00
_cell.angle_gamma   90.00
#
_symmetry.space_group_name_H-M   'P 1'
#
loop_
_entity.id
_entity.type
_entity.pdbx_description
1 polymer ?
#
loop_
_entity_poly.entity_id
_entity_poly.type
_entity_poly.pdbx_seq_one_letter_code
_entity_poly.pdbx_strand_id
1 'polypeptide(L)'
;QMTQQRCDLARLTMDVVRDSVPRAMDKRIDLGYDGAEPGAPGVWLDGNPTLLKELVRNLVDNAINYTPSSDDRPGVVTVRVLADTFGRVLLLQVEDTGPGVPASERELIFQPFYRALGSEADGSGLGLPIVQEIARQHQAEISVEDARPGQTPPGARFTVRFPARDDQND
;
A
#
# COMPACT_ATOMS: atom_id res chain seq x y z
N GLN A 1 16.96 10.95 -12.21
CA GLN A 1 17.36 9.57 -12.44
C GLN A 1 17.46 8.83 -11.12
N MET A 2 16.91 7.64 -11.05
CA MET A 2 16.78 6.90 -9.82
C MET A 2 17.98 5.99 -9.58
N THR A 3 18.53 6.04 -8.36
CA THR A 3 19.58 5.11 -7.96
C THR A 3 18.93 3.78 -7.58
N GLN A 4 19.39 2.70 -8.18
CA GLN A 4 18.83 1.38 -7.93
C GLN A 4 19.78 0.51 -7.15
N GLN A 5 19.22 -0.26 -6.24
CA GLN A 5 19.96 -1.30 -5.55
C GLN A 5 18.99 -2.43 -5.19
N ARG A 6 19.54 -3.54 -4.76
CA ARG A 6 18.71 -4.69 -4.39
C ARG A 6 18.01 -4.41 -3.08
N CYS A 7 16.69 -4.54 -3.08
CA CYS A 7 15.85 -4.24 -1.93
C CYS A 7 15.01 -5.44 -1.55
N ASP A 8 14.87 -5.68 -0.25
CA ASP A 8 13.96 -6.68 0.31
C ASP A 8 12.64 -5.96 0.60
N LEU A 9 11.65 -6.16 -0.24
CA LEU A 9 10.38 -5.46 -0.10
C LEU A 9 9.67 -5.80 1.22
N ALA A 10 9.79 -7.05 1.67
CA ALA A 10 9.15 -7.43 2.93
C ALA A 10 9.78 -6.70 4.11
N ARG A 11 11.12 -6.61 4.15
CA ARG A 11 11.81 -5.87 5.22
C ARG A 11 11.43 -4.40 5.21
N LEU A 12 11.46 -3.81 4.04
CA LEU A 12 11.12 -2.40 3.85
C LEU A 12 9.70 -2.10 4.34
N THR A 13 8.78 -2.97 3.94
CA THR A 13 7.37 -2.81 4.28
C THR A 13 7.15 -2.99 5.77
N MET A 14 7.77 -4.00 6.38
CA MET A 14 7.62 -4.21 7.82
C MET A 14 8.17 -3.04 8.62
N ASP A 15 9.28 -2.44 8.16
CA ASP A 15 9.83 -1.26 8.84
C ASP A 15 8.83 -0.11 8.83
N VAL A 16 8.17 0.13 7.70
CA VAL A 16 7.18 1.20 7.61
C VAL A 16 5.97 0.90 8.49
N VAL A 17 5.51 -0.35 8.49
CA VAL A 17 4.36 -0.72 9.33
C VAL A 17 4.70 -0.49 10.80
N ARG A 18 5.87 -0.94 11.24
CA ARG A 18 6.30 -0.73 12.62
C ARG A 18 6.33 0.76 12.98
N ASP A 19 6.87 1.58 12.09
CA ASP A 19 6.97 3.00 12.34
C ASP A 19 5.62 3.70 12.32
N SER A 20 4.60 3.08 11.73
CA SER A 20 3.26 3.65 11.63
C SER A 20 2.33 3.24 12.77
N VAL A 21 2.77 2.31 13.62
CA VAL A 21 1.92 1.80 14.70
C VAL A 21 1.46 2.91 15.65
N PRO A 22 2.32 3.84 16.11
CA PRO A 22 1.83 4.87 17.02
C PRO A 22 0.70 5.71 16.42
N ARG A 23 0.81 6.04 15.14
CA ARG A 23 -0.20 6.83 14.46
C ARG A 23 -1.51 6.06 14.32
N ALA A 24 -1.41 4.77 14.01
CA ALA A 24 -2.59 3.92 13.95
C ALA A 24 -3.26 3.82 15.32
N MET A 25 -2.48 3.67 16.38
CA MET A 25 -3.01 3.59 17.73
C MET A 25 -3.75 4.88 18.13
N ASP A 26 -3.22 6.03 17.74
CA ASP A 26 -3.87 7.30 18.01
C ASP A 26 -5.27 7.36 17.40
N LYS A 27 -5.47 6.67 16.29
CA LYS A 27 -6.76 6.62 15.61
C LYS A 27 -7.53 5.34 15.91
N ARG A 28 -7.05 4.54 16.84
CA ARG A 28 -7.68 3.28 17.26
C ARG A 28 -7.81 2.27 16.13
N ILE A 29 -6.84 2.28 15.23
CA ILE A 29 -6.81 1.36 14.09
C ILE A 29 -5.89 0.21 14.42
N ASP A 30 -6.38 -1.01 14.14
CA ASP A 30 -5.57 -2.22 14.24
C ASP A 30 -4.76 -2.36 12.95
N LEU A 31 -3.47 -2.05 13.04
CA LEU A 31 -2.56 -2.09 11.90
C LEU A 31 -1.68 -3.33 12.03
N GLY A 32 -1.62 -4.13 10.97
CA GLY A 32 -0.80 -5.32 10.98
C GLY A 32 -0.16 -5.61 9.64
N TYR A 33 0.86 -6.45 9.69
CA TYR A 33 1.54 -6.97 8.51
C TYR A 33 1.28 -8.45 8.38
N ASP A 34 0.98 -8.90 7.16
CA ASP A 34 0.76 -10.30 6.85
C ASP A 34 1.41 -10.60 5.50
N GLY A 35 1.98 -11.79 5.36
CA GLY A 35 2.57 -12.16 4.08
C GLY A 35 4.00 -12.63 4.23
N ALA A 36 4.81 -12.36 3.22
CA ALA A 36 6.17 -12.87 3.13
C ALA A 36 7.06 -12.29 4.23
N GLU A 37 7.92 -13.13 4.77
CA GLU A 37 8.91 -12.71 5.75
C GLU A 37 10.09 -12.05 5.06
N PRO A 38 10.81 -11.16 5.75
CA PRO A 38 12.05 -10.62 5.20
C PRO A 38 13.02 -11.75 4.84
N GLY A 39 13.63 -11.62 3.68
CA GLY A 39 14.56 -12.63 3.18
C GLY A 39 13.91 -13.83 2.53
N ALA A 40 12.58 -13.91 2.50
CA ALA A 40 11.90 -15.03 1.87
C ALA A 40 12.19 -15.05 0.36
N PRO A 41 12.09 -16.23 -0.28
CA PRO A 41 12.28 -16.28 -1.73
C PRO A 41 11.30 -15.35 -2.45
N GLY A 42 11.82 -14.60 -3.41
CA GLY A 42 10.99 -13.76 -4.25
C GLY A 42 10.69 -12.36 -3.73
N VAL A 43 11.14 -12.00 -2.52
CA VAL A 43 10.84 -10.68 -1.96
C VAL A 43 11.74 -9.56 -2.48
N TRP A 44 12.73 -9.89 -3.29
CA TRP A 44 13.76 -8.95 -3.71
C TRP A 44 13.40 -8.26 -5.03
N LEU A 45 13.73 -6.99 -5.10
CA LEU A 45 13.59 -6.22 -6.34
C LEU A 45 14.72 -5.21 -6.42
N ASP A 46 14.99 -4.75 -7.63
CA ASP A 46 15.93 -3.66 -7.84
C ASP A 46 15.15 -2.36 -7.82
N GLY A 47 15.52 -1.46 -6.95
CA GLY A 47 14.83 -0.20 -6.83
C GLY A 47 15.54 0.76 -5.92
N ASN A 48 14.86 1.83 -5.60
CA ASN A 48 15.36 2.85 -4.70
C ASN A 48 14.69 2.66 -3.33
N PRO A 49 15.43 2.28 -2.30
CA PRO A 49 14.81 1.96 -1.02
C PRO A 49 14.13 3.15 -0.36
N THR A 50 14.65 4.35 -0.53
CA THR A 50 14.03 5.54 0.03
C THR A 50 12.68 5.81 -0.62
N LEU A 51 12.63 5.73 -1.95
CA LEU A 51 11.37 5.93 -2.68
C LEU A 51 10.38 4.82 -2.39
N LEU A 52 10.84 3.58 -2.32
CA LEU A 52 9.94 2.47 -2.01
C LEU A 52 9.35 2.61 -0.61
N LYS A 53 10.16 3.04 0.37
CA LYS A 53 9.61 3.31 1.69
C LYS A 53 8.57 4.42 1.67
N GLU A 54 8.82 5.45 0.87
CA GLU A 54 7.86 6.54 0.75
C GLU A 54 6.55 6.06 0.12
N LEU A 55 6.63 5.19 -0.89
CA LEU A 55 5.46 4.60 -1.49
C LEU A 55 4.63 3.85 -0.45
N VAL A 56 5.28 2.98 0.33
CA VAL A 56 4.58 2.19 1.34
C VAL A 56 3.98 3.12 2.40
N ARG A 57 4.76 4.11 2.87
CA ARG A 57 4.28 5.03 3.90
C ARG A 57 3.06 5.80 3.44
N ASN A 58 3.05 6.26 2.20
CA ASN A 58 1.92 7.02 1.70
C ASN A 58 0.67 6.16 1.58
N LEU A 59 0.81 4.89 1.18
CA LEU A 59 -0.33 3.99 1.13
C LEU A 59 -0.86 3.68 2.52
N VAL A 60 0.03 3.44 3.48
CA VAL A 60 -0.38 3.16 4.86
C VAL A 60 -1.04 4.40 5.49
N ASP A 61 -0.43 5.57 5.30
CA ASP A 61 -1.02 6.82 5.81
C ASP A 61 -2.40 7.06 5.22
N ASN A 62 -2.55 6.82 3.93
CA ASN A 62 -3.84 6.97 3.26
C ASN A 62 -4.89 6.04 3.90
N ALA A 63 -4.52 4.79 4.12
CA ALA A 63 -5.44 3.83 4.73
C ALA A 63 -5.84 4.26 6.15
N ILE A 64 -4.86 4.70 6.94
CA ILE A 64 -5.14 5.15 8.31
C ILE A 64 -6.06 6.37 8.29
N ASN A 65 -5.81 7.33 7.39
CA ASN A 65 -6.60 8.55 7.34
C ASN A 65 -8.05 8.30 6.91
N TYR A 66 -8.28 7.33 6.03
CA TYR A 66 -9.61 7.14 5.45
C TYR A 66 -10.39 6.00 6.09
N THR A 67 -9.85 5.34 7.11
CA THR A 67 -10.56 4.25 7.78
C THR A 67 -11.21 4.78 9.06
N PRO A 68 -12.54 4.81 9.13
CA PRO A 68 -13.21 5.17 10.39
C PRO A 68 -12.91 4.11 11.44
N SER A 69 -12.75 4.54 12.68
CA SER A 69 -12.48 3.60 13.76
C SER A 69 -13.01 4.14 15.08
N SER A 70 -13.58 3.26 15.86
CA SER A 70 -14.06 3.56 17.20
C SER A 70 -13.88 2.31 18.06
N ASP A 71 -14.10 2.47 19.36
CA ASP A 71 -14.00 1.32 20.27
C ASP A 71 -15.02 0.24 19.94
N ASP A 72 -16.21 0.65 19.47
CA ASP A 72 -17.27 -0.29 19.12
C ASP A 72 -17.05 -0.95 17.76
N ARG A 73 -16.40 -0.25 16.84
CA ARG A 73 -16.15 -0.74 15.49
C ARG A 73 -14.72 -0.38 15.08
N PRO A 74 -13.76 -1.16 15.56
CA PRO A 74 -12.36 -0.85 15.25
C PRO A 74 -12.09 -0.98 13.75
N GLY A 75 -11.39 0.01 13.22
CA GLY A 75 -10.88 -0.06 11.84
C GLY A 75 -9.67 -0.96 11.79
N VAL A 76 -9.48 -1.62 10.65
CA VAL A 76 -8.35 -2.55 10.46
C VAL A 76 -7.64 -2.16 9.18
N VAL A 77 -6.32 -2.07 9.26
CA VAL A 77 -5.47 -1.84 8.09
C VAL A 77 -4.47 -3.00 8.04
N THR A 78 -4.46 -3.73 6.94
CA THR A 78 -3.58 -4.87 6.75
C THR A 78 -2.65 -4.60 5.57
N VAL A 79 -1.36 -4.75 5.82
CA VAL A 79 -0.34 -4.55 4.79
C VAL A 79 0.27 -5.90 4.48
N ARG A 80 0.36 -6.25 3.18
CA ARG A 80 0.88 -7.56 2.76
C ARG A 80 1.93 -7.41 1.69
N VAL A 81 2.92 -8.29 1.75
CA VAL A 81 3.81 -8.53 0.61
C VAL A 81 3.58 -9.97 0.20
N LEU A 82 3.21 -10.17 -1.07
CA LEU A 82 2.98 -11.49 -1.62
C LEU A 82 4.05 -11.76 -2.67
N ALA A 83 4.72 -12.89 -2.54
CA ALA A 83 5.82 -13.24 -3.42
C ALA A 83 5.80 -14.74 -3.69
N ASP A 84 6.26 -15.14 -4.87
CA ASP A 84 6.46 -16.55 -5.16
C ASP A 84 7.95 -16.85 -5.28
N THR A 85 8.28 -18.13 -5.17
CA THR A 85 9.67 -18.54 -5.16
C THR A 85 10.36 -18.36 -6.51
N PHE A 86 9.59 -18.18 -7.57
CA PHE A 86 10.14 -18.07 -8.92
C PHE A 86 10.33 -16.61 -9.35
N GLY A 87 10.00 -15.66 -8.50
CA GLY A 87 10.15 -14.25 -8.82
C GLY A 87 9.17 -13.71 -9.84
N ARG A 88 8.08 -14.43 -10.07
CA ARG A 88 7.07 -14.02 -11.05
C ARG A 88 6.01 -13.12 -10.49
N VAL A 89 5.82 -13.18 -9.19
CA VAL A 89 4.80 -12.38 -8.51
C VAL A 89 5.46 -11.68 -7.34
N LEU A 90 5.35 -10.37 -7.33
CA LEU A 90 5.74 -9.58 -6.16
C LEU A 90 4.75 -8.45 -6.06
N LEU A 91 3.90 -8.53 -5.05
CA LEU A 91 2.82 -7.56 -4.83
C LEU A 91 2.97 -6.95 -3.45
N LEU A 92 2.68 -5.67 -3.39
CA LEU A 92 2.43 -4.96 -2.13
C LEU A 92 0.95 -4.65 -2.09
N GLN A 93 0.29 -5.00 -0.99
CA GLN A 93 -1.13 -4.68 -0.81
C GLN A 93 -1.34 -3.94 0.49
N VAL A 94 -2.17 -2.91 0.44
CA VAL A 94 -2.61 -2.19 1.63
C VAL A 94 -4.13 -2.20 1.61
N GLU A 95 -4.73 -2.81 2.62
CA GLU A 95 -6.15 -3.07 2.68
C GLU A 95 -6.73 -2.43 3.91
N ASP A 96 -7.89 -1.81 3.77
CA ASP A 96 -8.54 -1.16 4.90
C ASP A 96 -10.02 -1.57 5.00
N THR A 97 -10.64 -1.21 6.11
CA THR A 97 -12.05 -1.49 6.37
C THR A 97 -12.90 -0.24 6.21
N GLY A 98 -12.43 0.73 5.44
CA GLY A 98 -13.13 1.97 5.22
C GLY A 98 -14.23 1.88 4.17
N PRO A 99 -14.69 3.03 3.69
CA PRO A 99 -15.82 3.06 2.75
C PRO A 99 -15.52 2.55 1.36
N GLY A 100 -14.25 2.33 1.03
CA GLY A 100 -13.88 1.92 -0.31
C GLY A 100 -13.80 3.10 -1.25
N VAL A 101 -13.46 2.80 -2.52
CA VAL A 101 -13.35 3.82 -3.56
C VAL A 101 -14.32 3.44 -4.66
N PRO A 102 -15.33 4.29 -4.95
CA PRO A 102 -16.27 4.00 -6.03
C PRO A 102 -15.54 3.79 -7.36
N ALA A 103 -16.06 2.91 -8.17
CA ALA A 103 -15.42 2.55 -9.44
C ALA A 103 -15.17 3.80 -10.30
N SER A 104 -16.08 4.76 -10.29
CA SER A 104 -15.96 5.97 -11.08
C SER A 104 -14.83 6.88 -10.62
N GLU A 105 -14.29 6.68 -9.42
CA GLU A 105 -13.26 7.55 -8.86
C GLU A 105 -11.88 6.88 -8.83
N ARG A 106 -11.77 5.61 -9.22
CA ARG A 106 -10.53 4.85 -8.99
C ARG A 106 -9.34 5.40 -9.78
N GLU A 107 -9.57 6.02 -10.92
CA GLU A 107 -8.49 6.66 -11.65
C GLU A 107 -8.25 8.08 -11.15
N LEU A 108 -9.30 8.73 -10.68
CA LEU A 108 -9.22 10.12 -10.27
C LEU A 108 -8.43 10.33 -8.98
N ILE A 109 -8.45 9.33 -8.09
CA ILE A 109 -7.82 9.50 -6.79
C ILE A 109 -6.30 9.64 -6.89
N PHE A 110 -5.71 9.32 -8.02
CA PHE A 110 -4.27 9.50 -8.23
C PHE A 110 -3.92 10.87 -8.77
N GLN A 111 -4.91 11.72 -9.02
CA GLN A 111 -4.66 13.08 -9.47
C GLN A 111 -4.32 13.98 -8.29
N PRO A 112 -3.42 14.95 -8.46
CA PRO A 112 -3.06 15.85 -7.36
C PRO A 112 -4.28 16.58 -6.81
N PHE A 113 -4.36 16.63 -5.46
CA PHE A 113 -5.40 17.35 -4.72
C PHE A 113 -6.80 16.81 -4.89
N TYR A 114 -6.98 15.65 -5.56
CA TYR A 114 -8.29 15.06 -5.68
C TYR A 114 -8.74 14.52 -4.31
N ARG A 115 -10.01 14.72 -3.99
CA ARG A 115 -10.64 14.15 -2.83
C ARG A 115 -12.00 13.60 -3.21
N ALA A 116 -12.34 12.41 -2.69
CA ALA A 116 -13.65 11.84 -2.94
C ALA A 116 -14.72 12.74 -2.33
N LEU A 117 -15.86 12.81 -2.98
CA LEU A 117 -16.98 13.61 -2.49
C LEU A 117 -17.41 13.10 -1.12
N GLY A 118 -17.54 14.02 -0.17
CA GLY A 118 -17.92 13.69 1.19
C GLY A 118 -16.78 13.25 2.07
N SER A 119 -15.57 13.22 1.57
CA SER A 119 -14.42 12.88 2.38
C SER A 119 -14.13 13.98 3.39
N GLU A 120 -13.89 13.56 4.64
CA GLU A 120 -13.52 14.48 5.70
C GLU A 120 -12.11 14.19 6.24
N ALA A 121 -11.39 13.30 5.58
CA ALA A 121 -10.06 12.94 6.03
C ALA A 121 -9.09 14.09 5.80
N ASP A 122 -8.17 14.26 6.73
CA ASP A 122 -7.09 15.21 6.58
C ASP A 122 -6.10 14.70 5.55
N GLY A 123 -5.45 15.65 4.88
CA GLY A 123 -4.43 15.29 3.93
C GLY A 123 -4.37 16.31 2.81
N SER A 124 -3.25 16.36 2.14
CA SER A 124 -3.01 17.33 1.08
C SER A 124 -3.53 16.87 -0.27
N GLY A 125 -3.89 15.60 -0.42
CA GLY A 125 -4.23 15.02 -1.71
C GLY A 125 -3.02 14.68 -2.56
N LEU A 126 -1.83 14.66 -1.98
CA LEU A 126 -0.58 14.41 -2.71
C LEU A 126 -0.04 13.00 -2.54
N GLY A 127 -0.53 12.25 -1.55
CA GLY A 127 0.03 10.93 -1.25
C GLY A 127 -0.12 9.94 -2.38
N LEU A 128 -1.31 9.82 -2.95
CA LEU A 128 -1.53 8.85 -4.02
C LEU A 128 -0.86 9.22 -5.34
N PRO A 129 -0.84 10.49 -5.77
CA PRO A 129 -0.04 10.84 -6.94
C PRO A 129 1.44 10.52 -6.77
N ILE A 130 1.98 10.69 -5.57
CA ILE A 130 3.37 10.34 -5.28
C ILE A 130 3.55 8.82 -5.41
N VAL A 131 2.61 8.05 -4.88
CA VAL A 131 2.65 6.59 -4.98
C VAL A 131 2.68 6.16 -6.45
N GLN A 132 1.81 6.74 -7.27
CA GLN A 132 1.74 6.39 -8.68
C GLN A 132 3.05 6.73 -9.40
N GLU A 133 3.64 7.87 -9.09
CA GLU A 133 4.90 8.27 -9.72
C GLU A 133 6.04 7.34 -9.32
N ILE A 134 6.13 6.97 -8.04
CA ILE A 134 7.17 6.06 -7.59
C ILE A 134 6.97 4.68 -8.23
N ALA A 135 5.73 4.21 -8.29
CA ALA A 135 5.43 2.94 -8.95
C ALA A 135 5.88 2.97 -10.40
N ARG A 136 5.57 4.05 -11.12
CA ARG A 136 5.96 4.20 -12.51
C ARG A 136 7.47 4.13 -12.68
N GLN A 137 8.22 4.77 -11.79
CA GLN A 137 9.68 4.75 -11.83
C GLN A 137 10.25 3.35 -11.63
N HIS A 138 9.48 2.46 -11.01
CA HIS A 138 9.90 1.08 -10.77
C HIS A 138 9.22 0.11 -11.75
N GLN A 139 8.59 0.62 -12.80
CA GLN A 139 7.83 -0.18 -13.78
C GLN A 139 6.75 -1.01 -13.11
N ALA A 140 6.22 -0.53 -12.01
CA ALA A 140 5.15 -1.19 -11.27
C ALA A 140 3.81 -0.57 -11.63
N GLU A 141 2.75 -1.34 -11.44
CA GLU A 141 1.38 -0.90 -11.67
C GLU A 141 0.65 -0.82 -10.35
N ILE A 142 -0.16 0.21 -10.19
CA ILE A 142 -0.98 0.35 -8.99
C ILE A 142 -2.45 0.30 -9.38
N SER A 143 -3.24 -0.41 -8.58
CA SER A 143 -4.68 -0.53 -8.76
C SER A 143 -5.38 -0.47 -7.42
N VAL A 144 -6.69 -0.22 -7.46
CA VAL A 144 -7.52 -0.21 -6.26
C VAL A 144 -8.83 -0.95 -6.56
N GLU A 145 -9.29 -1.71 -5.59
CA GLU A 145 -10.53 -2.49 -5.70
C GLU A 145 -11.18 -2.58 -4.34
N ASP A 146 -12.38 -3.11 -4.29
CA ASP A 146 -13.03 -3.40 -3.01
C ASP A 146 -12.25 -4.51 -2.31
N ALA A 147 -11.98 -4.30 -1.02
CA ALA A 147 -11.33 -5.35 -0.22
C ALA A 147 -12.30 -6.51 0.03
N ARG A 148 -13.58 -6.20 0.20
CA ARG A 148 -14.62 -7.18 0.49
C ARG A 148 -15.83 -6.88 -0.39
N PRO A 149 -15.78 -7.32 -1.67
CA PRO A 149 -16.87 -7.03 -2.58
C PRO A 149 -18.21 -7.55 -2.05
N GLY A 150 -19.25 -6.76 -2.22
CA GLY A 150 -20.57 -7.12 -1.77
C GLY A 150 -20.87 -6.85 -0.31
N GLN A 151 -19.87 -6.44 0.47
CA GLN A 151 -20.07 -6.08 1.86
C GLN A 151 -20.20 -4.57 2.02
N THR A 152 -20.75 -4.15 3.14
CA THR A 152 -20.96 -2.74 3.46
C THR A 152 -20.41 -2.47 4.84
N PRO A 153 -19.36 -1.63 4.98
CA PRO A 153 -18.60 -1.03 3.89
C PRO A 153 -17.65 -2.06 3.23
N PRO A 154 -17.29 -1.86 1.97
CA PRO A 154 -16.48 -2.85 1.26
C PRO A 154 -14.99 -2.77 1.56
N GLY A 155 -14.52 -1.64 2.12
CA GLY A 155 -13.10 -1.41 2.25
C GLY A 155 -12.43 -1.19 0.92
N ALA A 156 -11.16 -0.77 0.97
CA ALA A 156 -10.35 -0.60 -0.22
C ALA A 156 -9.11 -1.46 -0.11
N ARG A 157 -8.66 -2.00 -1.25
CA ARG A 157 -7.40 -2.71 -1.36
C ARG A 157 -6.59 -2.08 -2.47
N PHE A 158 -5.48 -1.48 -2.11
CA PHE A 158 -4.51 -0.98 -3.08
C PHE A 158 -3.48 -2.05 -3.32
N THR A 159 -3.19 -2.33 -4.59
CA THR A 159 -2.19 -3.33 -4.97
C THR A 159 -1.16 -2.67 -5.87
N VAL A 160 0.11 -2.82 -5.51
CA VAL A 160 1.23 -2.45 -6.37
C VAL A 160 1.86 -3.73 -6.86
N ARG A 161 1.86 -3.91 -8.18
CA ARG A 161 2.44 -5.10 -8.81
C ARG A 161 3.78 -4.71 -9.41
N PHE A 162 4.83 -5.31 -8.88
CA PHE A 162 6.17 -5.09 -9.42
C PHE A 162 6.42 -6.03 -10.59
N PRO A 163 7.30 -5.65 -11.53
CA PRO A 163 7.52 -6.49 -12.71
C PRO A 163 8.15 -7.82 -12.33
N ALA A 164 7.85 -8.83 -13.15
CA ALA A 164 8.44 -10.15 -12.97
C ALA A 164 9.95 -10.06 -13.11
N ARG A 165 10.67 -10.84 -12.30
CA ARG A 165 12.11 -10.84 -12.32
C ARG A 165 12.61 -11.92 -13.24
N ASP A 166 13.83 -11.71 -13.75
CA ASP A 166 14.54 -12.75 -14.46
C ASP A 166 14.97 -13.80 -13.45
N ASP A 167 14.77 -15.06 -13.81
CA ASP A 167 14.99 -16.15 -12.86
C ASP A 167 16.46 -16.41 -12.59
N GLN A 168 17.36 -15.93 -13.41
CA GLN A 168 18.78 -16.11 -13.15
C GLN A 168 19.31 -15.16 -12.09
N ASN A 169 18.48 -14.32 -11.51
CA ASN A 169 18.96 -13.25 -10.67
C ASN A 169 19.06 -13.62 -9.20
N ASP A 170 18.91 -14.88 -8.92
CA ASP A 170 18.98 -15.30 -7.52
C ASP A 170 19.92 -16.45 -7.34
#